data_5bda678b7bbaa5324b990fdc6449f25b
#
_entry.id   5bda678b7bbaa5324b990fdc6449f25b
#
_cell.length_a   1.000
_cell.length_b   1.000
_cell.length_c   1.000
_cell.angle_alpha   90.00
_cell.angle_beta   90.00
_cell.angle_gamma   90.00
#
_symmetry.space_group_name_H-M   'P 1'
#
loop_
_entity.id
_entity.type
_entity.pdbx_description
1 polymer ?
#
loop_
_entity_poly.entity_id
_entity_poly.type
_entity_poly.pdbx_seq_one_letter_code
_entity_poly.pdbx_strand_id
1 'polypeptide(L)'
;MRVISVNVSLPKTVEWQGRTVTTAIFKEPVEGRIAIRRTGLAGDRQADPAVHGGPKKAVYAYPSEHYPFWRRELERVDLPWGSFGENLTTEGLREDAVHIGDRLHLGSTLLRVTQPRLPCYKLGIRFGRDDVIRRFLASGRSGFYLAVLTEGDVAVGDRIELIRAEEGLPTVSEVVDEARREESEE
;
A
#
# COMPACT_ATOMS: atom_id res chain seq x y z
N MET A 1 14.49 -9.50 -2.05
CA MET A 1 13.41 -8.51 -2.02
C MET A 1 13.74 -7.40 -3.01
N ARG A 2 12.77 -6.93 -3.78
CA ARG A 2 12.99 -5.86 -4.78
C ARG A 2 11.70 -5.10 -5.09
N VAL A 3 11.85 -3.92 -5.69
CA VAL A 3 10.75 -3.10 -6.22
C VAL A 3 10.34 -3.63 -7.60
N ILE A 4 9.07 -3.99 -7.77
CA ILE A 4 8.51 -4.47 -9.04
C ILE A 4 7.89 -3.31 -9.83
N SER A 5 7.25 -2.37 -9.14
CA SER A 5 6.66 -1.19 -9.75
C SER A 5 6.64 -0.02 -8.80
N VAL A 6 6.80 1.17 -9.34
CA VAL A 6 6.58 2.45 -8.64
C VAL A 6 5.35 3.09 -9.24
N ASN A 7 4.35 3.41 -8.40
CA ASN A 7 3.04 3.85 -8.88
C ASN A 7 2.66 5.18 -8.22
N VAL A 8 2.12 6.09 -9.01
CA VAL A 8 1.71 7.43 -8.56
C VAL A 8 0.35 7.81 -9.13
N SER A 9 -0.33 8.75 -8.49
CA SER A 9 -1.56 9.35 -9.01
C SER A 9 -1.75 10.75 -8.46
N LEU A 10 -2.24 11.65 -9.29
CA LEU A 10 -2.86 12.88 -8.83
C LEU A 10 -4.32 12.62 -8.46
N PRO A 11 -4.92 13.38 -7.51
CA PRO A 11 -6.33 13.27 -7.19
C PRO A 11 -7.22 13.46 -8.43
N LYS A 12 -8.17 12.54 -8.60
CA LYS A 12 -9.21 12.60 -9.63
C LYS A 12 -10.57 12.70 -8.96
N THR A 13 -11.48 13.43 -9.57
CA THR A 13 -12.88 13.51 -9.15
C THR A 13 -13.68 12.48 -9.94
N VAL A 14 -14.44 11.63 -9.26
CA VAL A 14 -15.27 10.58 -9.84
C VAL A 14 -16.65 10.57 -9.22
N GLU A 15 -17.66 10.12 -9.96
CA GLU A 15 -18.98 9.85 -9.42
C GLU A 15 -19.07 8.43 -8.88
N TRP A 16 -19.55 8.30 -7.65
CA TRP A 16 -19.73 7.02 -6.99
C TRP A 16 -21.02 7.03 -6.13
N GLN A 17 -21.95 6.15 -6.46
CA GLN A 17 -23.25 6.03 -5.74
C GLN A 17 -23.96 7.37 -5.56
N GLY A 18 -24.00 8.18 -6.63
CA GLY A 18 -24.65 9.50 -6.61
C GLY A 18 -23.91 10.58 -5.83
N ARG A 19 -22.64 10.36 -5.48
CA ARG A 19 -21.79 11.35 -4.80
C ARG A 19 -20.53 11.62 -5.60
N THR A 20 -20.12 12.86 -5.63
CA THR A 20 -18.84 13.28 -6.20
C THR A 20 -17.72 13.04 -5.17
N VAL A 21 -16.73 12.22 -5.53
CA VAL A 21 -15.63 11.84 -4.64
C VAL A 21 -14.29 12.19 -5.28
N THR A 22 -13.42 12.88 -4.54
CA THR A 22 -12.03 13.11 -4.94
C THR A 22 -11.14 12.02 -4.34
N THR A 23 -10.37 11.34 -5.19
CA THR A 23 -9.53 10.21 -4.79
C THR A 23 -8.25 10.12 -5.60
N ALA A 24 -7.16 9.66 -4.99
CA ALA A 24 -5.89 9.35 -5.63
C ALA A 24 -5.60 7.84 -5.65
N ILE A 25 -6.65 7.00 -5.58
CA ILE A 25 -6.50 5.54 -5.56
C ILE A 25 -6.12 4.96 -6.92
N PHE A 26 -6.33 5.71 -8.00
CA PHE A 26 -6.05 5.28 -9.38
C PHE A 26 -4.58 5.43 -9.72
N LYS A 27 -3.71 4.75 -8.97
CA LYS A 27 -2.28 4.79 -9.20
C LYS A 27 -1.91 4.01 -10.46
N GLU A 28 -0.93 4.55 -11.17
CA GLU A 28 -0.42 3.99 -12.42
C GLU A 28 1.11 3.87 -12.34
N PRO A 29 1.70 2.81 -12.93
CA PRO A 29 3.14 2.65 -13.00
C PRO A 29 3.82 3.84 -13.68
N VAL A 30 4.98 4.22 -13.15
CA VAL A 30 5.84 5.26 -13.73
C VAL A 30 7.24 4.72 -13.95
N GLU A 31 7.91 5.25 -14.97
CA GLU A 31 9.27 4.89 -15.31
C GLU A 31 10.29 5.84 -14.67
N GLY A 32 11.53 5.37 -14.60
CA GLY A 32 12.65 6.14 -14.10
C GLY A 32 12.78 6.10 -12.59
N ARG A 33 13.61 7.00 -12.09
CA ARG A 33 13.91 7.12 -10.67
C ARG A 33 13.04 8.21 -10.05
N ILE A 34 12.24 7.85 -9.07
CA ILE A 34 11.21 8.70 -8.47
C ILE A 34 11.66 9.13 -7.08
N ALA A 35 11.63 10.44 -6.84
CA ALA A 35 11.97 10.99 -5.53
C ALA A 35 10.92 10.62 -4.48
N ILE A 36 11.39 10.19 -3.30
CA ILE A 36 10.58 9.99 -2.10
C ILE A 36 10.91 11.09 -1.11
N ARG A 37 9.87 11.79 -0.66
CA ARG A 37 9.93 12.87 0.33
C ARG A 37 9.11 12.49 1.56
N ARG A 38 9.20 13.29 2.63
CA ARG A 38 8.49 13.02 3.91
C ARG A 38 6.99 12.79 3.75
N THR A 39 6.39 13.34 2.72
CA THR A 39 4.94 13.27 2.45
C THR A 39 4.54 12.30 1.36
N GLY A 40 5.49 11.58 0.74
CA GLY A 40 5.22 10.60 -0.32
C GLY A 40 6.13 10.74 -1.54
N LEU A 41 5.70 10.17 -2.66
CA LEU A 41 6.45 10.12 -3.91
C LEU A 41 6.22 11.37 -4.76
N ALA A 42 7.24 11.79 -5.48
CA ALA A 42 7.08 12.81 -6.51
C ALA A 42 6.09 12.35 -7.59
N GLY A 43 5.19 13.24 -7.99
CA GLY A 43 4.09 12.89 -8.92
C GLY A 43 2.89 12.22 -8.26
N ASP A 44 2.99 11.88 -6.97
CA ASP A 44 1.87 11.37 -6.18
C ASP A 44 1.31 12.47 -5.26
N ARG A 45 0.00 12.45 -5.05
CA ARG A 45 -0.64 13.35 -4.09
C ARG A 45 -1.80 12.64 -3.41
N GLN A 46 -1.85 12.73 -2.09
CA GLN A 46 -2.96 12.22 -1.30
C GLN A 46 -4.17 13.17 -1.45
N ALA A 47 -5.37 12.60 -1.69
CA ALA A 47 -6.58 13.40 -1.85
C ALA A 47 -7.11 13.95 -0.52
N ASP A 48 -6.79 13.27 0.60
CA ASP A 48 -7.21 13.64 1.93
C ASP A 48 -6.08 13.33 2.92
N PRO A 49 -5.16 14.28 3.13
CA PRO A 49 -4.00 14.06 4.01
C PRO A 49 -4.38 13.86 5.48
N ALA A 50 -5.54 14.38 5.91
CA ALA A 50 -5.97 14.28 7.31
C ALA A 50 -6.42 12.86 7.70
N VAL A 51 -7.04 12.13 6.77
CA VAL A 51 -7.59 10.79 7.02
C VAL A 51 -6.73 9.69 6.39
N HIS A 52 -6.28 9.89 5.15
CA HIS A 52 -5.63 8.86 4.33
C HIS A 52 -4.14 9.14 4.09
N GLY A 53 -3.55 10.05 4.86
CA GLY A 53 -2.19 10.50 4.68
C GLY A 53 -1.44 10.74 5.98
N GLY A 54 -0.51 11.70 5.90
CA GLY A 54 0.37 12.06 7.00
C GLY A 54 1.67 11.25 7.04
N PRO A 55 2.60 11.63 7.93
CA PRO A 55 3.96 11.06 7.95
C PRO A 55 4.02 9.54 8.15
N LYS A 56 3.05 8.97 8.86
CA LYS A 56 2.97 7.51 9.10
C LYS A 56 2.43 6.72 7.91
N LYS A 57 1.80 7.41 6.94
CA LYS A 57 1.18 6.81 5.74
C LYS A 57 1.74 7.43 4.46
N ALA A 58 3.01 7.83 4.48
CA ALA A 58 3.63 8.53 3.37
C ALA A 58 3.78 7.66 2.11
N VAL A 59 4.04 6.37 2.29
CA VAL A 59 4.21 5.40 1.20
C VAL A 59 3.42 4.15 1.53
N TYR A 60 2.70 3.60 0.54
CA TYR A 60 2.00 2.32 0.67
C TYR A 60 2.73 1.26 -0.16
N ALA A 61 3.15 0.18 0.48
CA ALA A 61 3.77 -0.98 -0.15
C ALA A 61 2.79 -2.16 -0.20
N TYR A 62 2.78 -2.88 -1.33
CA TYR A 62 1.91 -4.03 -1.55
C TYR A 62 2.67 -5.19 -2.22
N PRO A 63 2.64 -6.42 -1.65
CA PRO A 63 3.32 -7.57 -2.21
C PRO A 63 2.73 -7.99 -3.57
N SER A 64 3.58 -8.15 -4.57
CA SER A 64 3.18 -8.63 -5.91
C SER A 64 2.64 -10.06 -5.88
N GLU A 65 3.03 -10.85 -4.87
CA GLU A 65 2.58 -12.21 -4.61
C GLU A 65 1.07 -12.33 -4.40
N HIS A 66 0.42 -11.23 -4.03
CA HIS A 66 -1.04 -11.21 -3.84
C HIS A 66 -1.83 -11.06 -5.14
N TYR A 67 -1.23 -10.55 -6.20
CA TYR A 67 -1.90 -10.29 -7.46
C TYR A 67 -2.50 -11.54 -8.13
N PRO A 68 -1.84 -12.72 -8.15
CA PRO A 68 -2.44 -13.93 -8.68
C PRO A 68 -3.70 -14.39 -7.93
N PHE A 69 -3.74 -14.19 -6.60
CA PHE A 69 -4.94 -14.43 -5.80
C PHE A 69 -6.07 -13.51 -6.24
N TRP A 70 -5.81 -12.20 -6.35
CA TRP A 70 -6.82 -11.22 -6.69
C TRP A 70 -7.34 -11.34 -8.13
N ARG A 71 -6.49 -11.75 -9.07
CA ARG A 71 -6.96 -12.03 -10.43
C ARG A 71 -8.03 -13.13 -10.45
N ARG A 72 -7.86 -14.17 -9.66
CA ARG A 72 -8.87 -15.24 -9.50
C ARG A 72 -10.08 -14.76 -8.71
N GLU A 73 -9.88 -14.14 -7.60
CA GLU A 73 -10.93 -13.70 -6.65
C GLU A 73 -11.88 -12.67 -7.27
N LEU A 74 -11.35 -11.78 -8.10
CA LEU A 74 -12.12 -10.74 -8.77
C LEU A 74 -12.52 -11.10 -10.20
N GLU A 75 -12.14 -12.30 -10.67
CA GLU A 75 -12.37 -12.77 -12.05
C GLU A 75 -11.84 -11.77 -13.09
N ARG A 76 -10.68 -11.16 -12.80
CA ARG A 76 -10.05 -10.14 -13.64
C ARG A 76 -8.71 -10.62 -14.17
N VAL A 77 -8.60 -10.70 -15.48
CA VAL A 77 -7.32 -10.99 -16.15
C VAL A 77 -6.41 -9.78 -16.11
N ASP A 78 -6.98 -8.59 -16.32
CA ASP A 78 -6.24 -7.32 -16.30
C ASP A 78 -6.29 -6.70 -14.90
N LEU A 79 -5.16 -6.77 -14.20
CA LEU A 79 -4.94 -6.18 -12.90
C LEU A 79 -3.52 -5.59 -12.89
N PRO A 80 -3.35 -4.35 -13.38
CA PRO A 80 -2.06 -3.68 -13.43
C PRO A 80 -1.54 -3.36 -12.03
N TRP A 81 -0.22 -3.17 -11.89
CA TRP A 81 0.38 -2.68 -10.66
C TRP A 81 -0.23 -1.33 -10.27
N GLY A 82 -0.32 -1.05 -8.98
CA GLY A 82 -1.03 0.13 -8.47
C GLY A 82 -2.54 -0.06 -8.29
N SER A 83 -3.10 -1.23 -8.63
CA SER A 83 -4.55 -1.50 -8.56
C SER A 83 -5.13 -1.42 -7.15
N PHE A 84 -4.34 -1.66 -6.13
CA PHE A 84 -4.77 -1.53 -4.72
C PHE A 84 -4.46 -0.14 -4.13
N GLY A 85 -4.01 0.80 -4.96
CA GLY A 85 -3.63 2.15 -4.56
C GLY A 85 -2.22 2.23 -3.95
N GLU A 86 -1.40 1.20 -4.12
CA GLU A 86 -0.04 1.16 -3.62
C GLU A 86 0.92 2.03 -4.45
N ASN A 87 1.86 2.64 -3.74
CA ASN A 87 2.98 3.36 -4.32
C ASN A 87 4.11 2.44 -4.78
N LEU A 88 4.37 1.39 -4.00
CA LEU A 88 5.41 0.41 -4.28
C LEU A 88 4.77 -0.98 -4.37
N THR A 89 4.82 -1.59 -5.55
CA THR A 89 4.59 -3.02 -5.69
C THR A 89 5.92 -3.73 -5.46
N THR A 90 5.99 -4.63 -4.50
CA THR A 90 7.22 -5.25 -4.03
C THR A 90 7.21 -6.76 -4.19
N GLU A 91 8.37 -7.38 -4.22
CA GLU A 91 8.54 -8.84 -4.21
C GLU A 91 9.37 -9.27 -3.00
N GLY A 92 8.90 -10.29 -2.29
CA GLY A 92 9.57 -10.86 -1.12
C GLY A 92 9.25 -10.18 0.22
N LEU A 93 8.37 -9.18 0.23
CA LEU A 93 7.98 -8.42 1.43
C LEU A 93 6.54 -8.74 1.84
N ARG A 94 6.29 -9.93 2.37
CA ARG A 94 4.96 -10.35 2.80
C ARG A 94 4.68 -9.93 4.24
N GLU A 95 3.41 -9.75 4.57
CA GLU A 95 2.90 -9.29 5.87
C GLU A 95 3.28 -10.20 7.03
N ASP A 96 3.44 -11.50 6.77
CA ASP A 96 3.84 -12.52 7.75
C ASP A 96 5.36 -12.50 8.05
N ALA A 97 6.13 -11.79 7.23
CA ALA A 97 7.57 -11.69 7.33
C ALA A 97 8.09 -10.29 7.70
N VAL A 98 7.21 -9.30 7.77
CA VAL A 98 7.54 -7.90 8.07
C VAL A 98 6.90 -7.48 9.39
N HIS A 99 7.68 -6.87 10.30
CA HIS A 99 7.19 -6.41 11.61
C HIS A 99 6.95 -4.90 11.62
N ILE A 100 6.05 -4.47 12.46
CA ILE A 100 5.89 -3.04 12.75
C ILE A 100 7.21 -2.51 13.31
N GLY A 101 7.66 -1.36 12.80
CA GLY A 101 8.95 -0.78 13.17
C GLY A 101 10.15 -1.22 12.31
N ASP A 102 10.05 -2.31 11.55
CA ASP A 102 11.09 -2.71 10.61
C ASP A 102 11.46 -1.56 9.67
N ARG A 103 12.74 -1.49 9.29
CA ARG A 103 13.22 -0.48 8.35
C ARG A 103 13.59 -1.12 7.03
N LEU A 104 13.29 -0.41 5.95
CA LEU A 104 13.56 -0.81 4.59
C LEU A 104 14.52 0.19 3.98
N HIS A 105 15.72 -0.26 3.61
CA HIS A 105 16.63 0.49 2.77
C HIS A 105 16.39 0.09 1.32
N LEU A 106 15.98 1.03 0.49
CA LEU A 106 15.70 0.83 -0.93
C LEU A 106 16.05 2.09 -1.73
N GLY A 107 16.74 1.90 -2.87
CA GLY A 107 17.33 3.02 -3.60
C GLY A 107 18.25 3.83 -2.67
N SER A 108 18.02 5.13 -2.56
CA SER A 108 18.72 6.00 -1.61
C SER A 108 17.89 6.39 -0.39
N THR A 109 16.75 5.71 -0.14
CA THR A 109 15.81 6.02 0.93
C THR A 109 15.94 5.07 2.11
N LEU A 110 15.54 5.53 3.30
CA LEU A 110 15.28 4.70 4.47
C LEU A 110 13.84 4.92 4.91
N LEU A 111 13.06 3.86 4.92
CA LEU A 111 11.64 3.85 5.28
C LEU A 111 11.41 2.99 6.52
N ARG A 112 10.35 3.25 7.28
CA ARG A 112 9.95 2.45 8.44
C ARG A 112 8.51 1.95 8.30
N VAL A 113 8.31 0.67 8.54
CA VAL A 113 6.98 0.04 8.60
C VAL A 113 6.19 0.59 9.78
N THR A 114 4.98 1.07 9.53
CA THR A 114 4.17 1.75 10.55
C THR A 114 2.91 1.00 10.93
N GLN A 115 2.16 0.53 9.97
CA GLN A 115 0.88 -0.15 10.18
C GLN A 115 0.40 -0.87 8.93
N PRO A 116 -0.49 -1.89 9.05
CA PRO A 116 -1.19 -2.44 7.89
C PRO A 116 -2.09 -1.39 7.25
N ARG A 117 -2.41 -1.62 5.98
CA ARG A 117 -3.42 -0.81 5.28
C ARG A 117 -4.78 -1.47 5.46
N LEU A 118 -5.67 -0.84 6.21
CA LEU A 118 -7.07 -1.22 6.25
C LEU A 118 -7.79 -0.61 5.05
N PRO A 119 -8.69 -1.35 4.35
CA PRO A 119 -9.39 -0.84 3.19
C PRO A 119 -10.44 0.19 3.60
N CYS A 120 -10.74 1.09 2.66
CA CYS A 120 -11.86 2.01 2.77
C CYS A 120 -12.71 1.97 1.50
N TYR A 121 -13.84 2.64 1.49
CA TYR A 121 -14.77 2.68 0.35
C TYR A 121 -14.12 3.09 -0.98
N LYS A 122 -12.98 3.82 -0.95
CA LYS A 122 -12.23 4.18 -2.16
C LYS A 122 -11.70 2.96 -2.92
N LEU A 123 -11.46 1.84 -2.21
CA LEU A 123 -11.11 0.58 -2.88
C LEU A 123 -12.30 0.06 -3.71
N GLY A 124 -13.54 0.21 -3.20
CA GLY A 124 -14.75 -0.07 -3.95
C GLY A 124 -14.86 0.76 -5.23
N ILE A 125 -14.54 2.06 -5.14
CA ILE A 125 -14.48 2.95 -6.32
C ILE A 125 -13.47 2.44 -7.35
N ARG A 126 -12.27 2.04 -6.91
CA ARG A 126 -11.22 1.54 -7.82
C ARG A 126 -11.65 0.30 -8.60
N PHE A 127 -12.39 -0.58 -7.96
CA PHE A 127 -12.83 -1.85 -8.56
C PHE A 127 -14.25 -1.81 -9.14
N GLY A 128 -15.01 -0.74 -8.91
CA GLY A 128 -16.41 -0.60 -9.34
C GLY A 128 -17.35 -1.55 -8.61
N ARG A 129 -17.02 -1.97 -7.37
CA ARG A 129 -17.80 -2.94 -6.58
C ARG A 129 -17.53 -2.80 -5.08
N ASP A 130 -18.57 -2.89 -4.25
CA ASP A 130 -18.49 -2.68 -2.80
C ASP A 130 -17.95 -3.90 -2.04
N ASP A 131 -18.22 -5.11 -2.54
CA ASP A 131 -17.85 -6.35 -1.85
C ASP A 131 -16.33 -6.57 -1.78
N VAL A 132 -15.54 -5.83 -2.58
CA VAL A 132 -14.08 -5.90 -2.54
C VAL A 132 -13.51 -5.50 -1.19
N ILE A 133 -14.16 -4.59 -0.45
CA ILE A 133 -13.73 -4.14 0.89
C ILE A 133 -13.74 -5.32 1.85
N ARG A 134 -14.88 -6.02 1.94
CA ARG A 134 -15.02 -7.21 2.78
C ARG A 134 -14.07 -8.34 2.36
N ARG A 135 -13.93 -8.59 1.04
CA ARG A 135 -12.99 -9.59 0.52
C ARG A 135 -11.55 -9.25 0.87
N PHE A 136 -11.19 -7.96 0.79
CA PHE A 136 -9.85 -7.49 1.11
C PHE A 136 -9.52 -7.72 2.60
N LEU A 137 -10.41 -7.32 3.50
CA LEU A 137 -10.29 -7.59 4.93
C LEU A 137 -10.18 -9.09 5.22
N ALA A 138 -11.12 -9.88 4.68
CA ALA A 138 -11.15 -11.33 4.88
C ALA A 138 -9.89 -12.04 4.38
N SER A 139 -9.22 -11.49 3.36
CA SER A 139 -8.03 -12.10 2.77
C SER A 139 -6.77 -11.98 3.64
N GLY A 140 -6.70 -11.01 4.55
CA GLY A 140 -5.50 -10.65 5.30
C GLY A 140 -4.36 -10.07 4.45
N ARG A 141 -4.56 -9.85 3.15
CA ARG A 141 -3.57 -9.33 2.19
C ARG A 141 -3.62 -7.81 2.15
N SER A 142 -3.15 -7.20 3.21
CA SER A 142 -3.32 -5.76 3.45
C SER A 142 -2.25 -4.89 2.76
N GLY A 143 -1.03 -5.41 2.59
CA GLY A 143 0.12 -4.54 2.44
C GLY A 143 0.31 -3.68 3.70
N PHE A 144 1.19 -2.71 3.63
CA PHE A 144 1.50 -1.87 4.80
C PHE A 144 1.99 -0.48 4.41
N TYR A 145 1.78 0.44 5.33
CA TYR A 145 2.25 1.81 5.22
C TYR A 145 3.67 1.96 5.74
N LEU A 146 4.37 2.94 5.17
CA LEU A 146 5.74 3.29 5.47
C LEU A 146 5.86 4.78 5.77
N ALA A 147 6.60 5.11 6.82
CA ALA A 147 7.07 6.46 7.10
C ALA A 147 8.46 6.66 6.49
N VAL A 148 8.74 7.86 6.01
CA VAL A 148 10.04 8.22 5.43
C VAL A 148 10.98 8.70 6.53
N LEU A 149 12.04 7.95 6.80
CA LEU A 149 13.09 8.32 7.75
C LEU A 149 14.18 9.15 7.05
N THR A 150 14.61 8.68 5.87
CA THR A 150 15.59 9.41 5.03
C THR A 150 15.00 9.55 3.64
N GLU A 151 14.91 10.78 3.16
CA GLU A 151 14.49 11.08 1.80
C GLU A 151 15.53 10.62 0.79
N GLY A 152 15.07 10.36 -0.43
CA GLY A 152 15.94 9.90 -1.51
C GLY A 152 15.13 9.62 -2.76
N ASP A 153 15.46 8.57 -3.46
CA ASP A 153 14.76 8.13 -4.66
C ASP A 153 14.71 6.60 -4.79
N VAL A 154 13.78 6.12 -5.60
CA VAL A 154 13.53 4.70 -5.86
C VAL A 154 13.23 4.48 -7.35
N ALA A 155 13.61 3.31 -7.86
CA ALA A 155 13.26 2.86 -9.20
C ALA A 155 12.82 1.40 -9.20
N VAL A 156 12.16 0.98 -10.26
CA VAL A 156 11.90 -0.43 -10.55
C VAL A 156 13.22 -1.20 -10.59
N GLY A 157 13.26 -2.36 -9.95
CA GLY A 157 14.45 -3.22 -9.86
C GLY A 157 15.34 -2.93 -8.65
N ASP A 158 15.16 -1.81 -7.94
CA ASP A 158 15.94 -1.53 -6.73
C ASP A 158 15.77 -2.67 -5.71
N ARG A 159 16.92 -3.12 -5.17
CA ARG A 159 16.95 -4.11 -4.11
C ARG A 159 16.43 -3.50 -2.81
N ILE A 160 15.69 -4.30 -2.06
CA ILE A 160 15.19 -3.92 -0.75
C ILE A 160 15.98 -4.70 0.31
N GLU A 161 16.61 -3.98 1.22
CA GLU A 161 17.25 -4.53 2.40
C GLU A 161 16.33 -4.31 3.60
N LEU A 162 15.95 -5.41 4.25
CA LEU A 162 15.11 -5.39 5.46
C LEU A 162 16.01 -5.36 6.69
N ILE A 163 15.88 -4.31 7.48
CA ILE A 163 16.57 -4.11 8.75
C ILE A 163 15.54 -4.31 9.87
N ARG A 164 15.72 -5.36 10.64
CA ARG A 164 14.77 -5.70 11.73
C ARG A 164 14.69 -4.61 12.79
N ALA A 165 13.48 -4.40 13.29
CA ALA A 165 13.23 -3.62 14.49
C ALA A 165 13.68 -4.40 15.76
N GLU A 166 13.44 -3.82 16.92
CA GLU A 166 13.63 -4.51 18.20
C GLU A 166 12.75 -5.77 18.30
N GLU A 167 13.22 -6.75 19.06
CA GLU A 167 12.48 -7.99 19.27
C GLU A 167 11.13 -7.75 19.97
N GLY A 168 10.13 -8.57 19.65
CA GLY A 168 8.80 -8.56 20.31
C GLY A 168 7.77 -7.66 19.68
N LEU A 169 8.09 -6.95 18.59
CA LEU A 169 7.06 -6.20 17.83
C LEU A 169 6.28 -7.16 16.90
N PRO A 170 4.94 -6.94 16.76
CA PRO A 170 4.10 -7.82 15.95
C PRO A 170 4.45 -7.71 14.46
N THR A 171 4.20 -8.79 13.73
CA THR A 171 4.17 -8.75 12.27
C THR A 171 2.97 -7.92 11.78
N VAL A 172 3.05 -7.47 10.54
CA VAL A 172 1.91 -6.80 9.90
C VAL A 172 0.69 -7.72 9.87
N SER A 173 0.88 -9.02 9.63
CA SER A 173 -0.18 -10.04 9.61
C SER A 173 -0.87 -10.17 10.97
N GLU A 174 -0.12 -10.22 12.07
CA GLU A 174 -0.68 -10.30 13.42
C GLU A 174 -1.56 -9.10 13.76
N VAL A 175 -1.14 -7.87 13.36
CA VAL A 175 -1.95 -6.65 13.55
C VAL A 175 -3.23 -6.69 12.72
N VAL A 176 -3.19 -7.23 11.49
CA VAL A 176 -4.39 -7.41 10.65
C VAL A 176 -5.36 -8.41 11.27
N ASP A 177 -4.83 -9.51 11.81
CA ASP A 177 -5.65 -10.56 12.42
C ASP A 177 -6.32 -10.08 13.72
N GLU A 178 -5.66 -9.20 14.46
CA GLU A 178 -6.26 -8.54 15.64
C GLU A 178 -7.43 -7.63 15.21
N ALA A 179 -7.22 -6.74 14.25
CA ALA A 179 -8.27 -5.85 13.74
C ALA A 179 -9.48 -6.63 13.19
N ARG A 180 -9.27 -7.78 12.55
CA ARG A 180 -10.34 -8.64 12.04
C ARG A 180 -11.17 -9.31 13.14
N ARG A 181 -10.56 -9.63 14.28
CA ARG A 181 -11.29 -10.17 15.45
C ARG A 181 -12.17 -9.13 16.09
N GLU A 182 -11.68 -7.92 16.26
CA GLU A 182 -12.44 -6.80 16.81
C GLU A 182 -13.69 -6.49 15.97
N GLU A 183 -13.56 -6.45 14.62
CA GLU A 183 -14.73 -6.24 13.73
C GLU A 183 -15.74 -7.40 13.76
N SER A 184 -15.34 -8.60 14.19
CA SER A 184 -16.23 -9.77 14.26
C SER A 184 -17.02 -9.85 15.56
N GLU A 185 -16.63 -9.09 16.57
CA GLU A 185 -17.26 -9.04 17.92
C GLU A 185 -18.25 -7.86 18.05
N GLU A 186 -18.28 -6.92 17.09
CA GLU A 186 -19.25 -5.83 16.98
C GLU A 186 -20.47 -6.22 16.09
#